data_eaeb3de2ba523f41f6b204b630429ac8
#
_entry.id   eaeb3de2ba523f41f6b204b630429ac8
#
_cell.length_a   1.000
_cell.length_b   1.000
_cell.length_c   1.000
_cell.angle_alpha   90.00
_cell.angle_beta   90.00
_cell.angle_gamma   90.00
#
_symmetry.space_group_name_H-M   'P 1'
#
loop_
_entity.id
_entity.type
_entity.pdbx_description
1 polymer ?
#
loop_
_entity_poly.entity_id
_entity_poly.type
_entity_poly.pdbx_seq_one_letter_code
_entity_poly.pdbx_strand_id
1 'polypeptide(L)'
;MNANLREKPPSGELLFLWTEKPKGKAQKARSGEIRARSIDHARYQLSRQGVKASSLRKAKPYSGSKIPLVLVASFVRQLAVMIQSGVPLGQSLGLIAGGMTSKSKRAIQTVVRAIRADVESGLKLSEAMRKHPRCFDNLFCNTLAAGENAGELDSALGRLATHIEKTLRIRQKVRKAMIYPSIVVLVAIGVTVGM
;
A
#
# COMPACT_ATOMS: atom_id res chain seq x y z
N MET A 1 1.81 -22.41 -8.09
CA MET A 1 1.66 -22.90 -6.71
C MET A 1 2.48 -22.00 -5.79
N ASN A 2 1.97 -20.84 -5.37
CA ASN A 2 2.60 -19.95 -4.40
C ASN A 2 1.56 -19.61 -3.35
N ALA A 3 1.46 -20.54 -2.38
CA ALA A 3 0.57 -20.47 -1.25
C ALA A 3 0.94 -19.33 -0.31
N ASN A 4 -0.05 -18.56 0.06
CA ASN A 4 -0.32 -17.93 1.36
C ASN A 4 0.90 -17.66 2.28
N LEU A 5 1.62 -16.57 2.05
CA LEU A 5 2.70 -16.14 2.95
C LEU A 5 2.35 -14.91 3.82
N ARG A 6 1.05 -14.59 4.01
CA ARG A 6 0.65 -13.35 4.70
C ARG A 6 -0.32 -13.50 5.86
N GLU A 7 -0.51 -14.71 6.36
CA GLU A 7 -1.09 -14.91 7.69
C GLU A 7 -0.12 -14.34 8.74
N LYS A 8 -0.71 -13.76 9.79
CA LYS A 8 0.02 -13.32 10.98
C LYS A 8 1.03 -14.44 11.36
N PRO A 9 2.34 -14.15 11.37
CA PRO A 9 3.32 -15.21 11.58
C PRO A 9 3.01 -15.92 12.89
N PRO A 10 3.07 -17.24 12.93
CA PRO A 10 3.11 -17.94 14.20
C PRO A 10 4.25 -17.35 15.02
N SER A 11 4.04 -17.15 16.31
CA SER A 11 4.96 -16.44 17.20
C SER A 11 6.41 -16.87 16.97
N GLY A 12 7.22 -15.97 16.39
CA GLY A 12 8.65 -16.17 16.20
C GLY A 12 9.20 -16.19 14.76
N GLU A 13 8.37 -16.18 13.72
CA GLU A 13 8.88 -16.13 12.34
C GLU A 13 9.03 -14.69 11.84
N LEU A 14 10.13 -14.42 11.16
CA LEU A 14 10.50 -13.15 10.56
C LEU A 14 10.44 -13.27 9.04
N LEU A 15 10.01 -12.21 8.37
CA LEU A 15 10.04 -12.11 6.91
C LEU A 15 11.42 -11.61 6.47
N PHE A 16 12.03 -12.28 5.49
CA PHE A 16 13.29 -11.86 4.88
C PHE A 16 13.09 -11.59 3.39
N LEU A 17 13.68 -10.50 2.93
CA LEU A 17 13.77 -10.14 1.51
C LEU A 17 15.11 -10.66 1.00
N TRP A 18 15.09 -11.40 -0.09
CA TRP A 18 16.29 -11.87 -0.74
C TRP A 18 16.40 -11.34 -2.17
N THR A 19 17.64 -11.17 -2.61
CA THR A 19 17.96 -10.80 -3.99
C THR A 19 19.11 -11.67 -4.47
N GLU A 20 18.97 -12.24 -5.65
CA GLU A 20 20.02 -13.00 -6.34
C GLU A 20 20.64 -12.11 -7.41
N LYS A 21 22.00 -12.07 -7.48
CA LYS A 21 22.69 -11.38 -8.57
C LYS A 21 22.56 -12.18 -9.86
N PRO A 22 22.28 -11.54 -10.99
CA PRO A 22 22.23 -12.22 -12.26
C PRO A 22 23.60 -12.82 -12.62
N LYS A 23 23.64 -14.06 -13.07
CA LYS A 23 24.86 -14.75 -13.50
C LYS A 23 25.36 -14.33 -14.89
N GLY A 24 24.73 -13.34 -15.55
CA GLY A 24 25.09 -12.84 -16.88
C GLY A 24 24.41 -11.53 -17.23
N LYS A 25 24.93 -10.81 -18.23
CA LYS A 25 24.47 -9.48 -18.66
C LYS A 25 23.00 -9.44 -19.15
N ALA A 26 22.39 -10.60 -19.46
CA ALA A 26 21.03 -10.70 -20.00
C ALA A 26 19.97 -11.15 -18.99
N GLN A 27 20.31 -11.55 -17.77
CA GLN A 27 19.33 -12.02 -16.78
C GLN A 27 18.97 -10.92 -15.80
N LYS A 28 17.65 -10.69 -15.61
CA LYS A 28 17.13 -9.80 -14.55
C LYS A 28 17.39 -10.40 -13.17
N ALA A 29 17.83 -9.58 -12.21
CA ALA A 29 18.00 -9.99 -10.83
C ALA A 29 16.68 -10.59 -10.30
N ARG A 30 16.74 -11.81 -9.76
CA ARG A 30 15.62 -12.46 -9.09
C ARG A 30 15.55 -11.96 -7.66
N SER A 31 14.37 -11.64 -7.18
CA SER A 31 14.12 -11.24 -5.80
C SER A 31 12.82 -11.86 -5.31
N GLY A 32 12.77 -12.14 -4.02
CA GLY A 32 11.59 -12.73 -3.41
C GLY A 32 11.58 -12.52 -1.91
N GLU A 33 10.55 -13.09 -1.28
CA GLU A 33 10.32 -13.05 0.16
C GLU A 33 10.37 -14.48 0.71
N ILE A 34 10.96 -14.65 1.89
CA ILE A 34 10.99 -15.94 2.60
C ILE A 34 10.75 -15.73 4.09
N ARG A 35 9.98 -16.62 4.71
CA ARG A 35 9.73 -16.61 6.16
C ARG A 35 10.69 -17.59 6.83
N ALA A 36 11.33 -17.14 7.89
CA ALA A 36 12.24 -17.96 8.68
C ALA A 36 12.37 -17.42 10.10
N ARG A 37 12.76 -18.27 11.04
CA ARG A 37 13.01 -17.88 12.44
C ARG A 37 14.28 -17.06 12.60
N SER A 38 15.26 -17.28 11.74
CA SER A 38 16.55 -16.58 11.73
C SER A 38 17.06 -16.34 10.30
N ILE A 39 18.05 -15.46 10.15
CA ILE A 39 18.67 -15.18 8.87
C ILE A 39 19.38 -16.43 8.31
N ASP A 40 19.95 -17.25 9.18
CA ASP A 40 20.65 -18.48 8.79
C ASP A 40 19.64 -19.55 8.34
N HIS A 41 18.49 -19.65 9.01
CA HIS A 41 17.42 -20.54 8.59
C HIS A 41 16.82 -20.11 7.23
N ALA A 42 16.69 -18.79 6.99
CA ALA A 42 16.28 -18.27 5.69
C ALA A 42 17.31 -18.61 4.58
N ARG A 43 18.60 -18.50 4.88
CA ARG A 43 19.68 -18.86 3.96
C ARG A 43 19.70 -20.35 3.63
N TYR A 44 19.49 -21.18 4.65
CA TYR A 44 19.40 -22.65 4.48
C TYR A 44 18.21 -23.02 3.59
N GLN A 45 17.03 -22.48 3.84
CA GLN A 45 15.84 -22.75 3.02
C GLN A 45 16.03 -22.31 1.56
N LEU A 46 16.66 -21.13 1.32
CA LEU A 46 16.96 -20.64 -0.02
C LEU A 46 17.98 -21.54 -0.74
N SER A 47 19.01 -22.02 -0.05
CA SER A 47 19.99 -22.94 -0.62
C SER A 47 19.37 -24.27 -1.05
N ARG A 48 18.41 -24.81 -0.25
CA ARG A 48 17.63 -26.00 -0.64
C ARG A 48 16.75 -25.79 -1.87
N GLN A 49 16.31 -24.56 -2.11
CA GLN A 49 15.56 -24.18 -3.32
C GLN A 49 16.49 -23.81 -4.52
N GLY A 50 17.79 -24.02 -4.39
CA GLY A 50 18.77 -23.72 -5.44
C GLY A 50 19.02 -22.22 -5.65
N VAL A 51 18.54 -21.34 -4.75
CA VAL A 51 18.65 -19.89 -4.84
C VAL A 51 19.89 -19.42 -4.08
N LYS A 52 20.90 -18.91 -4.79
CA LYS A 52 22.08 -18.26 -4.18
C LYS A 52 21.79 -16.78 -3.90
N ALA A 53 21.14 -16.50 -2.76
CA ALA A 53 20.86 -15.14 -2.35
C ALA A 53 22.15 -14.34 -2.11
N SER A 54 22.40 -13.32 -2.91
CA SER A 54 23.55 -12.41 -2.75
C SER A 54 23.30 -11.34 -1.68
N SER A 55 22.03 -11.04 -1.42
CA SER A 55 21.62 -10.16 -0.32
C SER A 55 20.39 -10.75 0.36
N LEU A 56 20.46 -10.87 1.69
CA LEU A 56 19.38 -11.33 2.54
C LEU A 56 19.21 -10.30 3.64
N ARG A 57 18.07 -9.64 3.66
CA ARG A 57 17.75 -8.60 4.65
C ARG A 57 16.45 -8.93 5.36
N LYS A 58 16.44 -8.79 6.68
CA LYS A 58 15.20 -8.84 7.45
C LYS A 58 14.25 -7.80 6.86
N ALA A 59 13.09 -8.24 6.38
CA ALA A 59 12.02 -7.32 6.04
C ALA A 59 11.67 -6.59 7.34
N LYS A 60 11.88 -5.28 7.40
CA LYS A 60 11.31 -4.52 8.49
C LYS A 60 9.82 -4.80 8.45
N PRO A 61 9.18 -5.23 9.58
CA PRO A 61 7.72 -5.26 9.61
C PRO A 61 7.31 -3.90 9.10
N TYR A 62 6.31 -3.87 8.20
CA TYR A 62 5.85 -2.61 7.62
C TYR A 62 5.44 -1.69 8.76
N SER A 63 6.43 -1.07 9.37
CA SER A 63 6.29 -0.07 10.43
C SER A 63 5.84 1.19 9.74
N GLY A 64 4.58 1.15 9.36
CA GLY A 64 3.66 2.24 9.12
C GLY A 64 4.27 3.57 8.72
N SER A 65 5.09 3.67 7.66
CA SER A 65 5.23 4.96 7.01
C SER A 65 3.83 5.34 6.52
N LYS A 66 3.36 6.54 6.90
CA LYS A 66 2.05 7.04 6.47
C LYS A 66 1.97 6.93 4.96
N ILE A 67 1.04 6.10 4.47
CA ILE A 67 0.79 6.02 3.03
C ILE A 67 0.26 7.39 2.62
N PRO A 68 0.88 8.05 1.62
CA PRO A 68 0.39 9.33 1.15
C PRO A 68 -1.07 9.24 0.72
N LEU A 69 -1.89 10.17 1.18
CA LEU A 69 -3.33 10.19 0.88
C LEU A 69 -3.59 10.21 -0.64
N VAL A 70 -2.67 10.77 -1.43
CA VAL A 70 -2.72 10.74 -2.91
C VAL A 70 -2.74 9.31 -3.45
N LEU A 71 -1.97 8.39 -2.85
CA LEU A 71 -1.95 6.99 -3.29
C LEU A 71 -3.22 6.26 -2.89
N VAL A 72 -3.78 6.57 -1.73
CA VAL A 72 -5.08 6.03 -1.29
C VAL A 72 -6.20 6.52 -2.22
N ALA A 73 -6.22 7.83 -2.53
CA ALA A 73 -7.19 8.41 -3.47
C ALA A 73 -7.10 7.76 -4.86
N SER A 74 -5.88 7.61 -5.38
CA SER A 74 -5.67 6.95 -6.68
C SER A 74 -6.18 5.51 -6.67
N PHE A 75 -5.94 4.77 -5.60
CA PHE A 75 -6.43 3.40 -5.43
C PHE A 75 -7.96 3.36 -5.42
N VAL A 76 -8.61 4.18 -4.56
CA VAL A 76 -10.07 4.19 -4.43
C VAL A 76 -10.74 4.62 -5.73
N ARG A 77 -10.18 5.62 -6.45
CA ARG A 77 -10.68 6.05 -7.76
C ARG A 77 -10.58 4.94 -8.80
N GLN A 78 -9.45 4.25 -8.90
CA GLN A 78 -9.28 3.13 -9.83
C GLN A 78 -10.25 2.00 -9.52
N LEU A 79 -10.42 1.66 -8.23
CA LEU A 79 -11.37 0.63 -7.81
C LEU A 79 -12.81 1.03 -8.16
N ALA A 80 -13.21 2.27 -7.87
CA ALA A 80 -14.53 2.78 -8.21
C ALA A 80 -14.84 2.65 -9.71
N VAL A 81 -13.91 3.09 -10.57
CA VAL A 81 -14.06 3.00 -12.03
C VAL A 81 -14.20 1.55 -12.50
N MET A 82 -13.38 0.64 -11.97
CA MET A 82 -13.43 -0.78 -12.37
C MET A 82 -14.75 -1.43 -11.95
N ILE A 83 -15.23 -1.17 -10.74
CA ILE A 83 -16.51 -1.69 -10.24
C ILE A 83 -17.68 -1.12 -11.05
N GLN A 84 -17.67 0.19 -11.34
CA GLN A 84 -18.67 0.84 -12.21
C GLN A 84 -18.69 0.27 -13.63
N SER A 85 -17.53 -0.21 -14.11
CA SER A 85 -17.42 -0.89 -15.41
C SER A 85 -17.81 -2.38 -15.37
N GLY A 86 -18.33 -2.86 -14.22
CA GLY A 86 -18.77 -4.26 -14.06
C GLY A 86 -17.64 -5.27 -13.82
N VAL A 87 -16.40 -4.82 -13.60
CA VAL A 87 -15.29 -5.73 -13.32
C VAL A 87 -15.44 -6.32 -11.91
N PRO A 88 -15.37 -7.65 -11.74
CA PRO A 88 -15.47 -8.29 -10.42
C PRO A 88 -14.45 -7.73 -9.41
N LEU A 89 -14.86 -7.58 -8.15
CA LEU A 89 -14.08 -6.95 -7.08
C LEU A 89 -12.68 -7.59 -6.91
N GLY A 90 -12.60 -8.90 -6.81
CA GLY A 90 -11.32 -9.62 -6.66
C GLY A 90 -10.37 -9.41 -7.84
N GLN A 91 -10.91 -9.39 -9.07
CA GLN A 91 -10.15 -9.11 -10.28
C GLN A 91 -9.65 -7.65 -10.30
N SER A 92 -10.51 -6.69 -9.96
CA SER A 92 -10.17 -5.27 -9.87
C SER A 92 -9.01 -5.03 -8.89
N LEU A 93 -9.09 -5.60 -7.69
CA LEU A 93 -8.01 -5.52 -6.69
C LEU A 93 -6.70 -6.13 -7.19
N GLY A 94 -6.79 -7.26 -7.94
CA GLY A 94 -5.63 -7.93 -8.54
C GLY A 94 -4.93 -7.07 -9.59
N LEU A 95 -5.70 -6.48 -10.51
CA LEU A 95 -5.20 -5.61 -11.57
C LEU A 95 -4.54 -4.35 -11.00
N ILE A 96 -5.19 -3.70 -10.04
CA ILE A 96 -4.65 -2.50 -9.36
C ILE A 96 -3.34 -2.83 -8.64
N ALA A 97 -3.29 -3.93 -7.89
CA ALA A 97 -2.07 -4.36 -7.20
C ALA A 97 -0.93 -4.70 -8.17
N GLY A 98 -1.23 -5.28 -9.32
CA GLY A 98 -0.27 -5.59 -10.40
C GLY A 98 0.32 -4.34 -11.04
N GLY A 99 -0.48 -3.29 -11.25
CA GLY A 99 -0.04 -2.03 -11.84
C GLY A 99 0.81 -1.14 -10.92
N MET A 100 0.91 -1.46 -9.62
CA MET A 100 1.67 -0.68 -8.65
C MET A 100 3.13 -1.13 -8.54
N THR A 101 3.94 -0.99 -9.58
CA THR A 101 5.32 -1.50 -9.64
C THR A 101 6.38 -0.54 -9.05
N SER A 102 6.08 0.75 -8.88
CA SER A 102 7.03 1.75 -8.38
C SER A 102 7.38 1.55 -6.90
N LYS A 103 8.65 1.85 -6.54
CA LYS A 103 9.14 1.81 -5.15
C LYS A 103 8.27 2.64 -4.18
N SER A 104 7.82 3.82 -4.61
CA SER A 104 6.95 4.70 -3.82
C SER A 104 5.55 4.12 -3.57
N LYS A 105 5.08 3.21 -4.44
CA LYS A 105 3.76 2.57 -4.36
C LYS A 105 3.77 1.22 -3.62
N ARG A 106 4.93 0.70 -3.21
CA ARG A 106 5.03 -0.61 -2.54
C ARG A 106 4.20 -0.71 -1.28
N ALA A 107 4.10 0.39 -0.53
CA ALA A 107 3.34 0.45 0.69
C ALA A 107 1.85 0.21 0.46
N ILE A 108 1.26 0.97 -0.45
CA ILE A 108 -0.17 0.80 -0.81
C ILE A 108 -0.40 -0.53 -1.53
N GLN A 109 0.52 -0.98 -2.38
CA GLN A 109 0.45 -2.28 -3.02
C GLN A 109 0.33 -3.42 -2.01
N THR A 110 1.09 -3.36 -0.91
CA THR A 110 1.02 -4.36 0.17
C THR A 110 -0.35 -4.35 0.84
N VAL A 111 -0.91 -3.18 1.10
CA VAL A 111 -2.26 -3.03 1.66
C VAL A 111 -3.31 -3.58 0.69
N VAL A 112 -3.25 -3.21 -0.59
CA VAL A 112 -4.22 -3.68 -1.60
C VAL A 112 -4.17 -5.21 -1.76
N ARG A 113 -2.99 -5.82 -1.73
CA ARG A 113 -2.85 -7.27 -1.77
C ARG A 113 -3.42 -7.96 -0.53
N ALA A 114 -3.27 -7.34 0.65
CA ALA A 114 -3.87 -7.86 1.88
C ALA A 114 -5.39 -7.78 1.83
N ILE A 115 -5.94 -6.64 1.39
CA ILE A 115 -7.38 -6.46 1.18
C ILE A 115 -7.91 -7.51 0.17
N ARG A 116 -7.20 -7.72 -0.94
CA ARG A 116 -7.56 -8.74 -1.91
C ARG A 116 -7.65 -10.13 -1.30
N ALA A 117 -6.64 -10.54 -0.54
CA ALA A 117 -6.62 -11.85 0.12
C ALA A 117 -7.79 -12.02 1.11
N ASP A 118 -8.10 -10.96 1.88
CA ASP A 118 -9.24 -10.95 2.79
C ASP A 118 -10.58 -11.10 2.04
N VAL A 119 -10.77 -10.37 0.94
CA VAL A 119 -11.98 -10.46 0.11
C VAL A 119 -12.09 -11.82 -0.57
N GLU A 120 -10.99 -12.38 -1.09
CA GLU A 120 -10.95 -13.72 -1.68
C GLU A 120 -11.25 -14.83 -0.63
N SER A 121 -11.01 -14.55 0.65
CA SER A 121 -11.39 -15.43 1.77
C SER A 121 -12.86 -15.28 2.21
N GLY A 122 -13.62 -14.39 1.58
CA GLY A 122 -15.04 -14.18 1.84
C GLY A 122 -15.37 -13.02 2.79
N LEU A 123 -14.38 -12.21 3.21
CA LEU A 123 -14.68 -11.01 3.99
C LEU A 123 -15.28 -9.92 3.10
N LYS A 124 -16.15 -9.10 3.70
CA LYS A 124 -16.66 -7.89 3.05
C LYS A 124 -15.52 -6.91 2.81
N LEU A 125 -15.60 -6.14 1.72
CA LEU A 125 -14.58 -5.13 1.38
C LEU A 125 -14.40 -4.10 2.50
N SER A 126 -15.50 -3.64 3.09
CA SER A 126 -15.50 -2.72 4.22
C SER A 126 -14.76 -3.26 5.45
N GLU A 127 -14.91 -4.55 5.75
CA GLU A 127 -14.20 -5.22 6.84
C GLU A 127 -12.71 -5.40 6.54
N ALA A 128 -12.38 -5.79 5.32
CA ALA A 128 -10.99 -5.92 4.88
C ALA A 128 -10.25 -4.57 4.94
N MET A 129 -10.89 -3.47 4.52
CA MET A 129 -10.31 -2.13 4.61
C MET A 129 -10.18 -1.63 6.06
N ARG A 130 -11.10 -1.98 6.96
CA ARG A 130 -11.06 -1.62 8.39
C ARG A 130 -9.83 -2.15 9.11
N LYS A 131 -9.22 -3.24 8.63
CA LYS A 131 -7.93 -3.75 9.14
C LYS A 131 -6.76 -2.80 8.88
N HIS A 132 -6.96 -1.77 8.06
CA HIS A 132 -5.94 -0.79 7.67
C HIS A 132 -6.30 0.65 8.06
N PRO A 133 -6.48 0.97 9.37
CA PRO A 133 -7.00 2.26 9.85
C PRO A 133 -6.10 3.47 9.52
N ARG A 134 -4.84 3.22 9.15
CA ARG A 134 -3.91 4.27 8.70
C ARG A 134 -4.19 4.74 7.27
N CYS A 135 -4.91 3.96 6.48
CA CYS A 135 -5.26 4.25 5.09
C CYS A 135 -6.74 4.65 4.97
N PHE A 136 -7.60 3.98 5.73
CA PHE A 136 -9.05 4.12 5.67
C PHE A 136 -9.57 4.40 7.07
N ASP A 137 -10.15 5.58 7.25
CA ASP A 137 -10.74 5.97 8.54
C ASP A 137 -12.10 5.30 8.77
N ASN A 138 -12.62 5.45 9.98
CA ASN A 138 -13.90 4.84 10.35
C ASN A 138 -15.06 5.37 9.51
N LEU A 139 -15.05 6.65 9.15
CA LEU A 139 -16.09 7.25 8.32
C LEU A 139 -16.11 6.60 6.93
N PHE A 140 -14.92 6.43 6.33
CA PHE A 140 -14.75 5.74 5.06
C PHE A 140 -15.30 4.32 5.12
N CYS A 141 -14.86 3.53 6.11
CA CYS A 141 -15.27 2.13 6.25
C CYS A 141 -16.77 1.98 6.53
N ASN A 142 -17.38 2.87 7.31
CA ASN A 142 -18.82 2.83 7.60
C ASN A 142 -19.66 3.21 6.37
N THR A 143 -19.22 4.22 5.60
CA THR A 143 -19.89 4.60 4.34
C THR A 143 -19.81 3.48 3.31
N LEU A 144 -18.66 2.83 3.23
CA LEU A 144 -18.46 1.67 2.35
C LEU A 144 -19.33 0.49 2.77
N ALA A 145 -19.41 0.18 4.07
CA ALA A 145 -20.24 -0.89 4.61
C ALA A 145 -21.73 -0.67 4.32
N ALA A 146 -22.21 0.58 4.43
CA ALA A 146 -23.58 0.92 4.09
C ALA A 146 -23.89 0.64 2.60
N GLY A 147 -23.01 1.06 1.69
CA GLY A 147 -23.16 0.79 0.25
C GLY A 147 -23.05 -0.69 -0.08
N GLU A 148 -22.14 -1.41 0.58
CA GLU A 148 -21.93 -2.86 0.39
C GLU A 148 -23.18 -3.66 0.84
N ASN A 149 -23.78 -3.28 1.98
CA ASN A 149 -25.00 -3.91 2.48
C ASN A 149 -26.23 -3.59 1.62
N ALA A 150 -26.27 -2.42 0.97
CA ALA A 150 -27.34 -2.01 0.05
C ALA A 150 -27.15 -2.60 -1.36
N GLY A 151 -26.01 -3.24 -1.66
CA GLY A 151 -25.67 -3.68 -3.02
C GLY A 151 -25.23 -2.55 -3.96
N GLU A 152 -25.01 -1.33 -3.44
CA GLU A 152 -24.63 -0.12 -4.17
C GLU A 152 -23.13 0.21 -3.99
N LEU A 153 -22.27 -0.80 -4.11
CA LEU A 153 -20.84 -0.66 -3.86
C LEU A 153 -20.17 0.33 -4.83
N ASP A 154 -20.58 0.35 -6.08
CA ASP A 154 -20.13 1.24 -7.14
C ASP A 154 -20.38 2.71 -6.79
N SER A 155 -21.60 3.02 -6.39
CA SER A 155 -22.06 4.35 -5.97
C SER A 155 -21.33 4.82 -4.70
N ALA A 156 -21.18 3.94 -3.71
CA ALA A 156 -20.48 4.23 -2.47
C ALA A 156 -18.98 4.54 -2.73
N LEU A 157 -18.30 3.71 -3.53
CA LEU A 157 -16.92 3.94 -3.91
C LEU A 157 -16.72 5.23 -4.70
N GLY A 158 -17.64 5.57 -5.60
CA GLY A 158 -17.62 6.82 -6.38
C GLY A 158 -17.72 8.05 -5.47
N ARG A 159 -18.64 8.05 -4.50
CA ARG A 159 -18.78 9.12 -3.49
C ARG A 159 -17.52 9.24 -2.63
N LEU A 160 -16.99 8.13 -2.15
CA LEU A 160 -15.78 8.10 -1.34
C LEU A 160 -14.54 8.59 -2.10
N ALA A 161 -14.37 8.18 -3.36
CA ALA A 161 -13.28 8.67 -4.21
C ALA A 161 -13.34 10.20 -4.36
N THR A 162 -14.53 10.74 -4.64
CA THR A 162 -14.75 12.19 -4.78
C THR A 162 -14.48 12.93 -3.46
N HIS A 163 -14.89 12.38 -2.33
CA HIS A 163 -14.64 12.96 -1.00
C HIS A 163 -13.13 13.05 -0.69
N ILE A 164 -12.37 11.96 -0.93
CA ILE A 164 -10.92 11.95 -0.70
C ILE A 164 -10.22 12.96 -1.63
N GLU A 165 -10.62 13.04 -2.89
CA GLU A 165 -10.04 13.99 -3.84
C GLU A 165 -10.32 15.45 -3.46
N LYS A 166 -11.52 15.77 -2.99
CA LYS A 166 -11.84 17.10 -2.45
C LYS A 166 -10.94 17.44 -1.27
N THR A 167 -10.78 16.50 -0.34
CA THR A 167 -9.89 16.66 0.82
C THR A 167 -8.43 16.92 0.40
N LEU A 168 -7.94 16.19 -0.60
CA LEU A 168 -6.61 16.39 -1.17
C LEU A 168 -6.45 17.78 -1.79
N ARG A 169 -7.42 18.23 -2.59
CA ARG A 169 -7.39 19.56 -3.23
C ARG A 169 -7.34 20.67 -2.18
N ILE A 170 -8.12 20.55 -1.10
CA ILE A 170 -8.12 21.53 -0.01
C ILE A 170 -6.74 21.56 0.67
N ARG A 171 -6.18 20.40 1.04
CA ARG A 171 -4.84 20.32 1.66
C ARG A 171 -3.76 20.92 0.77
N GLN A 172 -3.82 20.69 -0.54
CA GLN A 172 -2.87 21.28 -1.49
C GLN A 172 -3.00 22.79 -1.60
N LYS A 173 -4.25 23.32 -1.61
CA LYS A 173 -4.50 24.77 -1.63
C LYS A 173 -3.97 25.44 -0.36
N VAL A 174 -4.25 24.88 0.82
CA VAL A 174 -3.75 25.39 2.10
C VAL A 174 -2.22 25.38 2.12
N ARG A 175 -1.59 24.29 1.71
CA ARG A 175 -0.13 24.19 1.66
C ARG A 175 0.49 25.25 0.73
N LYS A 176 -0.09 25.48 -0.44
CA LYS A 176 0.38 26.53 -1.35
C LYS A 176 0.19 27.92 -0.77
N ALA A 177 -0.95 28.19 -0.12
CA ALA A 177 -1.23 29.48 0.50
C ALA A 177 -0.29 29.79 1.66
N MET A 178 0.21 28.78 2.39
CA MET A 178 1.16 28.96 3.48
C MET A 178 2.60 29.27 3.06
N ILE A 179 2.94 29.09 1.77
CA ILE A 179 4.30 29.37 1.26
C ILE A 179 4.58 30.89 1.31
N TYR A 180 3.63 31.71 0.88
CA TYR A 180 3.80 33.17 0.84
C TYR A 180 4.07 33.76 2.23
N PRO A 181 3.22 33.52 3.27
CA PRO A 181 3.50 33.99 4.63
C PRO A 181 4.85 33.53 5.17
N SER A 182 5.22 32.27 4.87
CA SER A 182 6.51 31.73 5.35
C SER A 182 7.70 32.46 4.76
N ILE A 183 7.66 32.83 3.48
CA ILE A 183 8.73 33.60 2.82
C ILE A 183 8.82 35.00 3.42
N VAL A 184 7.69 35.67 3.61
CA VAL A 184 7.66 37.04 4.18
C VAL A 184 8.26 37.06 5.59
N VAL A 185 7.88 36.11 6.45
CA VAL A 185 8.43 35.99 7.81
C VAL A 185 9.93 35.72 7.77
N LEU A 186 10.39 34.87 6.87
CA LEU A 186 11.80 34.52 6.73
C LEU A 186 12.65 35.74 6.32
N VAL A 187 12.14 36.53 5.36
CA VAL A 187 12.78 37.79 4.92
C VAL A 187 12.80 38.81 6.04
N ALA A 188 11.70 39.00 6.77
CA ALA A 188 11.62 39.94 7.89
C ALA A 188 12.63 39.60 8.98
N ILE A 189 12.74 38.31 9.36
CA ILE A 189 13.75 37.83 10.33
C ILE A 189 15.18 38.07 9.79
N GLY A 190 15.43 37.78 8.52
CA GLY A 190 16.75 37.98 7.90
C GLY A 190 17.20 39.44 7.92
N VAL A 191 16.29 40.37 7.65
CA VAL A 191 16.58 41.82 7.72
C VAL A 191 16.83 42.26 9.16
N THR A 192 16.04 41.79 10.12
CA THR A 192 16.17 42.18 11.53
C THR A 192 17.45 41.66 12.16
N VAL A 193 17.92 40.47 11.80
CA VAL A 193 19.15 39.85 12.33
C VAL A 193 20.42 40.39 11.62
N GLY A 194 20.30 40.84 10.37
CA GLY A 194 21.43 41.35 9.59
C GLY A 194 21.70 42.84 9.75
N MET A 195 20.84 43.57 10.47
CA MET A 195 20.98 44.99 10.77
C MET A 195 21.50 45.17 12.18
#